data_5a301d7b63c6c69960f3da47e26e84e3
#
_entry.id   5a301d7b63c6c69960f3da47e26e84e3
#
_cell.length_a   1.000
_cell.length_b   1.000
_cell.length_c   1.000
_cell.angle_alpha   90.00
_cell.angle_beta   90.00
_cell.angle_gamma   90.00
#
_symmetry.space_group_name_H-M   'P 1'
#
loop_
_entity.id
_entity.type
_entity.pdbx_description
1 polymer ?
#
loop_
_entity_poly.entity_id
_entity_poly.type
_entity_poly.pdbx_seq_one_letter_code
_entity_poly.pdbx_strand_id
1 'polypeptide(L)'
;MLEQAITVRLAPPLIAKLKRAAELTYRSVDEVLANTINATLIAPPGLPDDLAGELAAMRLLSDRALQAATHPSLAPAQQYRLRQLNHAAGTRALAPTEAAEQTALLAAHHRSVLRRAQALAILAERGYPVRQTPFDASPTDDETDDSEATA
;
A
#
# COMPACT_ATOMS: atom_id res chain seq x y z
N MET A 1 17.55 20.24 14.85
CA MET A 1 16.29 20.08 14.12
C MET A 1 15.59 21.42 14.13
N LEU A 2 15.18 21.90 12.97
CA LEU A 2 14.40 23.13 12.88
C LEU A 2 12.95 22.75 13.14
N GLU A 3 12.37 23.24 14.23
CA GLU A 3 10.91 23.11 14.46
C GLU A 3 10.19 23.96 13.41
N GLN A 4 9.31 23.31 12.64
CA GLN A 4 8.41 23.99 11.71
C GLN A 4 7.03 24.13 12.34
N ALA A 5 6.56 25.37 12.46
CA ALA A 5 5.19 25.63 12.93
C ALA A 5 4.20 25.53 11.77
N ILE A 6 3.15 24.72 11.93
CA ILE A 6 2.04 24.62 10.99
C ILE A 6 0.76 25.12 11.68
N THR A 7 0.06 26.05 11.05
CA THR A 7 -1.22 26.55 11.54
C THR A 7 -2.36 25.77 10.92
N VAL A 8 -3.18 25.12 11.75
CA VAL A 8 -4.34 24.33 11.34
C VAL A 8 -5.62 24.96 11.89
N ARG A 9 -6.66 25.09 11.07
CA ARG A 9 -8.00 25.49 11.49
C ARG A 9 -8.80 24.26 11.88
N LEU A 10 -9.18 24.18 13.16
CA LEU A 10 -9.97 23.07 13.68
C LEU A 10 -11.38 23.55 14.05
N ALA A 11 -12.37 22.69 13.90
CA ALA A 11 -13.72 22.95 14.35
C ALA A 11 -13.77 23.09 15.90
N PRO A 12 -14.60 23.97 16.48
CA PRO A 12 -14.68 24.19 17.92
C PRO A 12 -14.82 22.91 18.76
N PRO A 13 -15.64 21.91 18.39
CA PRO A 13 -15.74 20.67 19.17
C PRO A 13 -14.44 19.85 19.18
N LEU A 14 -13.61 19.94 18.15
CA LEU A 14 -12.32 19.27 18.11
C LEU A 14 -11.29 19.93 19.03
N ILE A 15 -11.30 21.28 19.05
CA ILE A 15 -10.47 22.07 19.96
C ILE A 15 -10.83 21.74 21.42
N ALA A 16 -12.13 21.64 21.73
CA ALA A 16 -12.58 21.27 23.07
C ALA A 16 -12.10 19.87 23.48
N LYS A 17 -12.16 18.90 22.58
CA LYS A 17 -11.64 17.54 22.82
C LYS A 17 -10.14 17.53 23.08
N LEU A 18 -9.36 18.26 22.28
CA LEU A 18 -7.91 18.36 22.48
C LEU A 18 -7.55 19.01 23.81
N LYS A 19 -8.20 20.12 24.16
CA LYS A 19 -7.99 20.78 25.46
C LYS A 19 -8.33 19.85 26.62
N ARG A 20 -9.46 19.14 26.54
CA ARG A 20 -9.87 18.19 27.59
C ARG A 20 -8.88 17.04 27.72
N ALA A 21 -8.35 16.50 26.60
CA ALA A 21 -7.32 15.48 26.64
C ALA A 21 -6.02 16.00 27.26
N ALA A 22 -5.62 17.22 26.94
CA ALA A 22 -4.44 17.87 27.51
C ALA A 22 -4.57 18.05 29.06
N GLU A 23 -5.72 18.52 29.52
CA GLU A 23 -6.01 18.64 30.96
C GLU A 23 -5.95 17.29 31.68
N LEU A 24 -6.61 16.27 31.14
CA LEU A 24 -6.65 14.93 31.73
C LEU A 24 -5.30 14.22 31.77
N THR A 25 -4.42 14.52 30.83
CA THR A 25 -3.10 13.89 30.71
C THR A 25 -1.96 14.74 31.27
N TYR A 26 -2.25 15.93 31.80
CA TYR A 26 -1.25 16.89 32.26
C TYR A 26 -0.18 17.23 31.22
N ARG A 27 -0.61 17.33 29.95
CA ARG A 27 0.24 17.63 28.77
C ARG A 27 -0.23 18.91 28.07
N SER A 28 0.64 19.48 27.23
CA SER A 28 0.23 20.56 26.34
C SER A 28 -0.66 20.05 25.20
N VAL A 29 -1.45 20.93 24.60
CA VAL A 29 -2.26 20.58 23.41
C VAL A 29 -1.37 20.12 22.25
N ASP A 30 -0.19 20.75 22.09
CA ASP A 30 0.77 20.38 21.04
C ASP A 30 1.33 18.98 21.26
N GLU A 31 1.65 18.59 22.48
CA GLU A 31 2.10 17.22 22.79
C GLU A 31 1.00 16.18 22.58
N VAL A 32 -0.25 16.49 22.93
CA VAL A 32 -1.39 15.60 22.69
C VAL A 32 -1.60 15.44 21.19
N LEU A 33 -1.51 16.54 20.43
CA LEU A 33 -1.67 16.51 18.98
C LEU A 33 -0.54 15.72 18.33
N ALA A 34 0.71 15.97 18.70
CA ALA A 34 1.87 15.24 18.18
C ALA A 34 1.77 13.74 18.47
N ASN A 35 1.40 13.36 19.68
CA ASN A 35 1.21 11.95 20.06
C ASN A 35 0.07 11.30 19.29
N THR A 36 -1.03 12.02 19.06
CA THR A 36 -2.17 11.52 18.28
C THR A 36 -1.78 11.29 16.82
N ILE A 37 -1.05 12.22 16.22
CA ILE A 37 -0.54 12.09 14.85
C ILE A 37 0.41 10.90 14.77
N ASN A 38 1.38 10.78 15.67
CA ASN A 38 2.33 9.68 15.70
C ASN A 38 1.63 8.32 15.89
N ALA A 39 0.62 8.24 16.75
CA ALA A 39 -0.14 7.02 16.98
C ALA A 39 -1.01 6.62 15.78
N THR A 40 -1.48 7.61 15.01
CA THR A 40 -2.35 7.36 13.84
C THR A 40 -1.56 7.05 12.58
N LEU A 41 -0.41 7.72 12.39
CA LEU A 41 0.45 7.57 11.21
C LEU A 41 1.62 6.61 11.49
N ILE A 42 1.29 5.40 11.94
CA ILE A 42 2.31 4.36 12.14
C ILE A 42 2.73 3.82 10.78
N ALA A 43 4.00 3.97 10.46
CA ALA A 43 4.61 3.36 9.27
C ALA A 43 5.21 1.99 9.62
N PRO A 44 5.13 0.99 8.71
CA PRO A 44 5.85 -0.26 8.87
C PRO A 44 7.37 -0.01 8.94
N PRO A 45 8.09 -0.69 9.85
CA PRO A 45 9.54 -0.52 9.98
C PRO A 45 10.29 -1.09 8.76
N GLY A 46 11.45 -0.53 8.45
CA GLY A 46 12.36 -1.07 7.42
C GLY A 46 12.01 -0.68 5.98
N LEU A 47 11.12 0.27 5.78
CA LEU A 47 10.80 0.84 4.46
C LEU A 47 11.50 2.18 4.24
N PRO A 48 11.77 2.56 2.97
CA PRO A 48 12.17 3.92 2.62
C PRO A 48 11.16 4.95 3.15
N ASP A 49 11.63 6.11 3.59
CA ASP A 49 10.82 7.13 4.28
C ASP A 49 9.62 7.61 3.44
N ASP A 50 9.81 7.75 2.12
CA ASP A 50 8.74 8.17 1.19
C ASP A 50 7.60 7.13 1.14
N LEU A 51 7.95 5.85 1.06
CA LEU A 51 6.99 4.76 1.04
C LEU A 51 6.34 4.55 2.41
N ALA A 52 7.12 4.64 3.48
CA ALA A 52 6.62 4.56 4.84
C ALA A 52 5.59 5.66 5.13
N GLY A 53 5.88 6.90 4.73
CA GLY A 53 4.96 8.03 4.84
C GLY A 53 3.68 7.85 4.00
N GLU A 54 3.81 7.35 2.77
CA GLU A 54 2.67 7.04 1.90
C GLU A 54 1.73 6.00 2.54
N LEU A 55 2.28 4.89 3.01
CA LEU A 55 1.49 3.81 3.64
C LEU A 55 0.81 4.28 4.94
N ALA A 56 1.50 5.08 5.74
CA ALA A 56 0.92 5.68 6.94
C ALA A 56 -0.26 6.61 6.62
N ALA A 57 -0.12 7.45 5.57
CA ALA A 57 -1.16 8.37 5.12
C ALA A 57 -2.41 7.65 4.60
N MET A 58 -2.30 6.40 4.17
CA MET A 58 -3.46 5.61 3.71
C MET A 58 -4.53 5.42 4.79
N ARG A 59 -4.19 5.54 6.09
CA ARG A 59 -5.17 5.55 7.18
C ARG A 59 -6.16 6.71 7.12
N LEU A 60 -5.81 7.79 6.43
CA LEU A 60 -6.67 8.96 6.24
C LEU A 60 -7.62 8.83 5.05
N LEU A 61 -7.47 7.77 4.23
CA LEU A 61 -8.32 7.54 3.08
C LEU A 61 -9.73 7.07 3.49
N SER A 62 -10.72 7.43 2.67
CA SER A 62 -12.07 6.89 2.79
C SER A 62 -12.09 5.39 2.46
N ASP A 63 -13.11 4.67 2.92
CA ASP A 63 -13.27 3.23 2.64
C ASP A 63 -13.35 2.96 1.14
N ARG A 64 -14.02 3.82 0.38
CA ARG A 64 -14.07 3.72 -1.08
C ARG A 64 -12.70 3.86 -1.73
N ALA A 65 -11.87 4.80 -1.26
CA ALA A 65 -10.51 4.97 -1.76
C ALA A 65 -9.62 3.79 -1.38
N LEU A 66 -9.77 3.24 -0.17
CA LEU A 66 -9.09 2.03 0.25
C LEU A 66 -9.51 0.81 -0.58
N GLN A 67 -10.80 0.63 -0.86
CA GLN A 67 -11.30 -0.43 -1.74
C GLN A 67 -10.68 -0.32 -3.15
N ALA A 68 -10.60 0.88 -3.71
CA ALA A 68 -9.91 1.10 -4.99
C ALA A 68 -8.41 0.72 -4.91
N ALA A 69 -7.75 1.01 -3.79
CA ALA A 69 -6.34 0.69 -3.57
C ALA A 69 -6.07 -0.83 -3.38
N THR A 70 -7.08 -1.67 -3.22
CA THR A 70 -6.92 -3.13 -3.18
C THR A 70 -6.64 -3.75 -4.55
N HIS A 71 -6.78 -3.00 -5.64
CA HIS A 71 -6.49 -3.44 -7.00
C HIS A 71 -5.03 -3.15 -7.37
N PRO A 72 -4.42 -3.97 -8.26
CA PRO A 72 -3.08 -3.69 -8.76
C PRO A 72 -2.99 -2.32 -9.43
N SER A 73 -1.96 -1.55 -9.15
CA SER A 73 -1.74 -0.25 -9.77
C SER A 73 -0.93 -0.30 -11.07
N LEU A 74 -0.27 -1.43 -11.35
CA LEU A 74 0.41 -1.63 -12.63
C LEU A 74 -0.60 -1.92 -13.73
N ALA A 75 -0.45 -1.20 -14.85
CA ALA A 75 -1.22 -1.51 -16.05
C ALA A 75 -0.90 -2.91 -16.59
N PRO A 76 -1.84 -3.61 -17.25
CA PRO A 76 -1.60 -4.95 -17.81
C PRO A 76 -0.39 -5.01 -18.74
N ALA A 77 -0.15 -3.98 -19.55
CA ALA A 77 1.02 -3.89 -20.42
C ALA A 77 2.35 -3.86 -19.62
N GLN A 78 2.38 -3.15 -18.50
CA GLN A 78 3.56 -3.09 -17.60
C GLN A 78 3.80 -4.44 -16.91
N GLN A 79 2.74 -5.11 -16.47
CA GLN A 79 2.84 -6.45 -15.91
C GLN A 79 3.35 -7.47 -16.93
N TYR A 80 2.86 -7.41 -18.17
CA TYR A 80 3.34 -8.26 -19.25
C TYR A 80 4.83 -7.98 -19.56
N ARG A 81 5.20 -6.71 -19.67
CA ARG A 81 6.59 -6.31 -19.90
C ARG A 81 7.54 -6.78 -18.80
N LEU A 82 7.12 -6.67 -17.54
CA LEU A 82 7.91 -7.17 -16.41
C LEU A 82 8.12 -8.70 -16.49
N ARG A 83 7.08 -9.45 -16.85
CA ARG A 83 7.21 -10.91 -17.06
C ARG A 83 8.19 -11.24 -18.18
N GLN A 84 8.14 -10.51 -19.31
CA GLN A 84 9.10 -10.68 -20.39
C GLN A 84 10.54 -10.43 -19.95
N LEU A 85 10.78 -9.35 -19.24
CA LEU A 85 12.12 -9.00 -18.74
C LEU A 85 12.64 -10.02 -17.73
N ASN A 86 11.78 -10.49 -16.81
CA ASN A 86 12.13 -11.54 -15.87
C ASN A 86 12.48 -12.87 -16.57
N HIS A 87 11.71 -13.25 -17.60
CA HIS A 87 12.02 -14.44 -18.39
C HIS A 87 13.35 -14.27 -19.15
N ALA A 88 13.56 -13.13 -19.79
CA ALA A 88 14.81 -12.84 -20.49
C ALA A 88 16.02 -12.89 -19.56
N ALA A 89 15.91 -12.33 -18.35
CA ALA A 89 16.96 -12.34 -17.34
C ALA A 89 17.35 -13.77 -16.89
N GLY A 90 16.42 -14.71 -16.95
CA GLY A 90 16.69 -16.14 -16.66
C GLY A 90 17.42 -16.88 -17.79
N THR A 91 17.44 -16.34 -19.02
CA THR A 91 18.00 -17.00 -20.21
C THR A 91 19.24 -16.31 -20.78
N ARG A 92 19.38 -15.00 -20.55
CA ARG A 92 20.50 -14.18 -21.02
C ARG A 92 20.76 -12.97 -20.11
N ALA A 93 21.89 -12.33 -20.26
CA ALA A 93 22.12 -11.03 -19.67
C ALA A 93 21.21 -9.97 -20.31
N LEU A 94 20.61 -9.12 -19.48
CA LEU A 94 19.81 -8.00 -19.96
C LEU A 94 20.73 -6.88 -20.48
N ALA A 95 20.29 -6.18 -21.52
CA ALA A 95 20.93 -4.93 -21.93
C ALA A 95 20.78 -3.87 -20.80
N PRO A 96 21.69 -2.89 -20.67
CA PRO A 96 21.61 -1.88 -19.60
C PRO A 96 20.25 -1.17 -19.53
N THR A 97 19.63 -0.87 -20.67
CA THR A 97 18.28 -0.27 -20.76
C THR A 97 17.19 -1.21 -20.27
N GLU A 98 17.27 -2.50 -20.61
CA GLU A 98 16.33 -3.53 -20.15
C GLU A 98 16.46 -3.75 -18.63
N ALA A 99 17.69 -3.76 -18.10
CA ALA A 99 17.94 -3.91 -16.67
C ALA A 99 17.38 -2.71 -15.88
N ALA A 100 17.56 -1.49 -16.38
CA ALA A 100 17.01 -0.29 -15.78
C ALA A 100 15.46 -0.30 -15.80
N GLU A 101 14.86 -0.70 -16.93
CA GLU A 101 13.42 -0.85 -17.07
C GLU A 101 12.87 -1.91 -16.11
N GLN A 102 13.52 -3.06 -16.01
CA GLN A 102 13.15 -4.11 -15.07
C GLN A 102 13.18 -3.63 -13.63
N THR A 103 14.24 -2.93 -13.22
CA THR A 103 14.38 -2.37 -11.88
C THR A 103 13.24 -1.39 -11.56
N ALA A 104 12.90 -0.50 -12.49
CA ALA A 104 11.81 0.45 -12.32
C ALA A 104 10.44 -0.24 -12.20
N LEU A 105 10.17 -1.24 -13.05
CA LEU A 105 8.92 -2.00 -13.01
C LEU A 105 8.80 -2.86 -11.75
N LEU A 106 9.91 -3.45 -11.27
CA LEU A 106 9.93 -4.18 -9.99
C LEU A 106 9.64 -3.24 -8.82
N ALA A 107 10.25 -2.07 -8.78
CA ALA A 107 9.98 -1.08 -7.73
C ALA A 107 8.50 -0.66 -7.71
N ALA A 108 7.93 -0.39 -8.89
CA ALA A 108 6.51 -0.06 -9.02
C ALA A 108 5.60 -1.24 -8.61
N HIS A 109 5.97 -2.47 -8.95
CA HIS A 109 5.24 -3.67 -8.54
C HIS A 109 5.26 -3.84 -7.02
N HIS A 110 6.42 -3.76 -6.38
CA HIS A 110 6.55 -3.87 -4.93
C HIS A 110 5.75 -2.79 -4.21
N ARG A 111 5.80 -1.55 -4.68
CA ARG A 111 4.98 -0.46 -4.14
C ARG A 111 3.48 -0.76 -4.25
N SER A 112 3.03 -1.29 -5.40
CA SER A 112 1.65 -1.71 -5.63
C SER A 112 1.21 -2.80 -4.64
N VAL A 113 2.05 -3.81 -4.42
CA VAL A 113 1.78 -4.91 -3.47
C VAL A 113 1.64 -4.38 -2.05
N LEU A 114 2.56 -3.51 -1.61
CA LEU A 114 2.53 -2.93 -0.26
C LEU A 114 1.31 -2.04 -0.04
N ARG A 115 0.96 -1.20 -1.01
CA ARG A 115 -0.26 -0.37 -0.94
C ARG A 115 -1.52 -1.22 -0.83
N ARG A 116 -1.61 -2.28 -1.63
CA ARG A 116 -2.73 -3.22 -1.59
C ARG A 116 -2.84 -3.90 -0.21
N ALA A 117 -1.72 -4.41 0.30
CA ALA A 117 -1.68 -5.05 1.62
C ALA A 117 -2.10 -4.08 2.74
N GLN A 118 -1.61 -2.85 2.71
CA GLN A 118 -1.98 -1.81 3.66
C GLN A 118 -3.46 -1.43 3.58
N ALA A 119 -4.01 -1.30 2.37
CA ALA A 119 -5.44 -1.03 2.17
C ALA A 119 -6.31 -2.14 2.77
N LEU A 120 -5.96 -3.40 2.51
CA LEU A 120 -6.65 -4.56 3.05
C LEU A 120 -6.57 -4.61 4.58
N ALA A 121 -5.40 -4.34 5.16
CA ALA A 121 -5.22 -4.30 6.61
C ALA A 121 -6.10 -3.22 7.27
N ILE A 122 -6.13 -2.00 6.72
CA ILE A 122 -6.95 -0.91 7.24
C ILE A 122 -8.45 -1.24 7.10
N LEU A 123 -8.87 -1.81 5.96
CA LEU A 123 -10.27 -2.23 5.78
C LEU A 123 -10.66 -3.31 6.76
N ALA A 124 -9.79 -4.29 7.03
CA ALA A 124 -10.02 -5.32 8.03
C ALA A 124 -10.16 -4.73 9.44
N GLU A 125 -9.29 -3.78 9.83
CA GLU A 125 -9.40 -3.06 11.10
C GLU A 125 -10.72 -2.29 11.23
N ARG A 126 -11.28 -1.81 10.11
CA ARG A 126 -12.58 -1.13 10.05
C ARG A 126 -13.78 -2.07 9.99
N GLY A 127 -13.56 -3.40 10.02
CA GLY A 127 -14.60 -4.42 10.05
C GLY A 127 -15.10 -4.88 8.68
N TYR A 128 -14.41 -4.55 7.60
CA TYR A 128 -14.76 -5.07 6.27
C TYR A 128 -14.23 -6.50 6.10
N PRO A 129 -15.04 -7.43 5.54
CA PRO A 129 -14.58 -8.78 5.25
C PRO A 129 -13.51 -8.73 4.15
N VAL A 130 -12.29 -9.07 4.50
CA VAL A 130 -11.19 -9.19 3.54
C VAL A 130 -11.15 -10.62 3.03
N ARG A 131 -11.60 -10.85 1.80
CA ARG A 131 -11.36 -12.13 1.13
C ARG A 131 -9.88 -12.20 0.79
N GLN A 132 -9.20 -13.15 1.36
CA GLN A 132 -7.87 -13.54 0.90
C GLN A 132 -8.08 -14.23 -0.46
N THR A 133 -7.98 -13.48 -1.55
CA THR A 133 -7.75 -14.11 -2.85
C THR A 133 -6.34 -14.69 -2.80
N PRO A 134 -6.16 -16.00 -3.07
CA PRO A 134 -4.84 -16.57 -3.17
C PRO A 134 -4.01 -15.74 -4.14
N PHE A 135 -2.79 -15.43 -3.76
CA PHE A 135 -1.89 -14.56 -4.53
C PHE A 135 -1.42 -15.19 -5.84
N ASP A 136 -1.84 -16.40 -6.14
CA ASP A 136 -1.46 -17.12 -7.35
C ASP A 136 -2.60 -18.05 -7.78
N ALA A 137 -3.53 -17.55 -8.55
CA ALA A 137 -4.18 -18.39 -9.52
C ALA A 137 -3.45 -18.12 -10.85
N SER A 138 -2.32 -18.78 -11.05
CA SER A 138 -1.88 -19.09 -12.39
C SER A 138 -3.09 -19.73 -13.10
N PRO A 139 -3.46 -19.30 -14.29
CA PRO A 139 -4.43 -20.06 -15.07
C PRO A 139 -3.85 -21.45 -15.23
N THR A 140 -4.40 -22.42 -14.55
CA THR A 140 -4.22 -23.82 -14.89
C THR A 140 -4.73 -23.95 -16.30
N ASP A 141 -3.82 -24.18 -17.22
CA ASP A 141 -4.15 -24.69 -18.55
C ASP A 141 -4.98 -25.96 -18.32
N ASP A 142 -6.29 -25.77 -18.37
CA ASP A 142 -7.24 -26.88 -18.45
C ASP A 142 -7.12 -27.42 -19.87
N GLU A 143 -6.07 -28.23 -20.05
CA GLU A 143 -5.88 -29.07 -21.23
C GLU A 143 -6.94 -30.17 -21.14
N THR A 144 -8.12 -29.86 -21.65
CA THR A 144 -9.13 -30.87 -21.97
C THR A 144 -8.55 -31.81 -23.01
N ASP A 145 -8.00 -32.92 -22.53
CA ASP A 145 -7.71 -34.10 -23.30
C ASP A 145 -9.05 -34.75 -23.72
N ASP A 146 -9.60 -34.27 -24.82
CA ASP A 146 -10.64 -34.96 -25.58
C ASP A 146 -10.02 -36.05 -26.44
N SER A 147 -9.51 -37.07 -25.81
CA SER A 147 -9.24 -38.36 -26.51
C SER A 147 -10.55 -39.11 -26.69
N GLU A 148 -11.24 -38.73 -27.73
CA GLU A 148 -12.36 -39.44 -28.28
C GLU A 148 -11.93 -40.82 -28.79
N ALA A 149 -12.30 -41.83 -28.05
CA ALA A 149 -12.19 -43.23 -28.49
C ALA A 149 -13.22 -43.50 -29.57
N THR A 150 -12.76 -43.75 -30.78
CA THR A 150 -13.58 -44.31 -31.84
C THR A 150 -13.54 -45.82 -31.80
N ALA A 151 -14.66 -46.40 -31.56
CA ALA A 151 -14.96 -47.79 -31.88
C ALA A 151 -15.55 -47.91 -33.28
#